data_1ad3bef8d0f8048e5846eed1e664a4a9
#
_entry.id   1ad3bef8d0f8048e5846eed1e664a4a9
#
_cell.length_a   1.000
_cell.length_b   1.000
_cell.length_c   1.000
_cell.angle_alpha   90.00
_cell.angle_beta   90.00
_cell.angle_gamma   90.00
#
_symmetry.space_group_name_H-M   'P 1'
#
loop_
_entity.id
_entity.type
_entity.pdbx_description
1 polymer ?
#
loop_
_entity_poly.entity_id
_entity_poly.type
_entity_poly.pdbx_seq_one_letter_code
_entity_poly.pdbx_strand_id
1 'polypeptide(L)'
;AYKWSYLHWGFTAWASYAVAGLGLGFFAYRRGLPLTIRSSLAPLFGERLSGPLGHAVDIFAVIATILGVAQMLGFGVEQFVSGMARIGIGDWLLNERGTASGLGIIVAIMIIMGASTLSALSGVGKGIKWLSNLNMVLSTFLLCFFLLFGSTWFGLHEIGRAHVLTP
;
A
#
# COMPACT_ATOMS: atom_id res chain seq x y z
N ALA A 1 -0.17 9.06 -20.06
CA ALA A 1 0.46 8.48 -18.88
C ALA A 1 -0.37 8.74 -17.62
N TYR A 2 -0.70 9.99 -17.27
CA TYR A 2 -1.39 10.37 -16.03
C TYR A 2 -2.75 9.72 -15.85
N LYS A 3 -3.56 9.61 -16.92
CA LYS A 3 -4.88 8.95 -16.89
C LYS A 3 -4.81 7.54 -16.29
N TRP A 4 -3.86 6.73 -16.74
CA TRP A 4 -3.68 5.36 -16.25
C TRP A 4 -3.18 5.30 -14.81
N SER A 5 -2.35 6.25 -14.39
CA SER A 5 -1.91 6.35 -12.99
C SER A 5 -3.08 6.69 -12.07
N TYR A 6 -3.94 7.65 -12.44
CA TYR A 6 -5.11 7.99 -11.63
C TYR A 6 -6.17 6.89 -11.62
N LEU A 7 -6.34 6.15 -12.73
CA LEU A 7 -7.25 5.01 -12.75
C LEU A 7 -6.76 3.90 -11.80
N HIS A 8 -5.46 3.62 -11.82
CA HIS A 8 -4.88 2.51 -11.06
C HIS A 8 -4.65 2.85 -9.58
N TRP A 9 -4.33 4.11 -9.28
CA TRP A 9 -3.98 4.58 -7.93
C TRP A 9 -4.96 5.59 -7.33
N GLY A 10 -5.99 5.96 -8.08
CA GLY A 10 -6.97 6.96 -7.67
C GLY A 10 -8.18 6.37 -6.94
N PHE A 11 -9.25 7.15 -6.88
CA PHE A 11 -10.45 6.85 -6.11
C PHE A 11 -11.14 5.54 -6.50
N THR A 12 -11.11 5.14 -7.77
CA THR A 12 -11.72 3.89 -8.25
C THR A 12 -11.08 2.67 -7.61
N ALA A 13 -9.76 2.61 -7.58
CA ALA A 13 -9.03 1.52 -6.92
C ALA A 13 -9.23 1.56 -5.39
N TRP A 14 -9.18 2.75 -4.79
CA TRP A 14 -9.34 2.90 -3.34
C TRP A 14 -10.76 2.61 -2.86
N ALA A 15 -11.78 2.82 -3.70
CA ALA A 15 -13.16 2.45 -3.37
C ALA A 15 -13.30 0.94 -3.08
N SER A 16 -12.64 0.09 -3.86
CA SER A 16 -12.66 -1.37 -3.62
C SER A 16 -12.00 -1.75 -2.28
N TYR A 17 -10.90 -1.11 -1.92
CA TYR A 17 -10.26 -1.31 -0.61
C TYR A 17 -11.16 -0.82 0.54
N ALA A 18 -11.81 0.33 0.37
CA ALA A 18 -12.73 0.88 1.37
C ALA A 18 -13.92 -0.07 1.62
N VAL A 19 -14.53 -0.60 0.55
CA VAL A 19 -15.63 -1.56 0.66
C VAL A 19 -15.18 -2.84 1.36
N ALA A 20 -14.02 -3.39 0.98
CA ALA A 20 -13.46 -4.58 1.63
C ALA A 20 -13.16 -4.31 3.12
N GLY A 21 -12.54 -3.18 3.45
CA GLY A 21 -12.24 -2.78 4.82
C GLY A 21 -13.49 -2.57 5.67
N LEU A 22 -14.52 -1.91 5.13
CA LEU A 22 -15.82 -1.74 5.80
C LEU A 22 -16.50 -3.09 6.04
N GLY A 23 -16.47 -3.99 5.05
CA GLY A 23 -17.02 -5.34 5.19
C GLY A 23 -16.33 -6.11 6.31
N LEU A 24 -14.99 -6.16 6.30
CA LEU A 24 -14.20 -6.81 7.36
C LEU A 24 -14.50 -6.21 8.73
N GLY A 25 -14.48 -4.89 8.86
CA GLY A 25 -14.75 -4.18 10.11
C GLY A 25 -16.16 -4.45 10.62
N PHE A 26 -17.17 -4.41 9.75
CA PHE A 26 -18.55 -4.71 10.13
C PHE A 26 -18.71 -6.13 10.67
N PHE A 27 -18.22 -7.14 9.95
CA PHE A 27 -18.38 -8.52 10.37
C PHE A 27 -17.55 -8.86 11.60
N ALA A 28 -16.34 -8.33 11.74
CA ALA A 28 -15.52 -8.55 12.92
C ALA A 28 -16.05 -7.83 14.16
N TYR A 29 -16.30 -6.51 14.08
CA TYR A 29 -16.62 -5.72 15.27
C TYR A 29 -18.11 -5.69 15.61
N ARG A 30 -19.01 -5.82 14.63
CA ARG A 30 -20.47 -5.78 14.87
C ARG A 30 -21.09 -7.16 14.94
N ARG A 31 -20.54 -8.15 14.28
CA ARG A 31 -21.05 -9.52 14.23
C ARG A 31 -20.21 -10.50 15.04
N GLY A 32 -19.06 -10.08 15.57
CA GLY A 32 -18.18 -10.93 16.38
C GLY A 32 -17.52 -12.07 15.61
N LEU A 33 -17.45 -11.97 14.25
CA LEU A 33 -16.78 -12.97 13.42
C LEU A 33 -15.26 -12.76 13.46
N PRO A 34 -14.46 -13.78 13.14
CA PRO A 34 -13.01 -13.65 13.03
C PRO A 34 -12.62 -12.56 12.04
N LEU A 35 -11.52 -11.84 12.30
CA LEU A 35 -10.98 -10.81 11.39
C LEU A 35 -10.24 -11.48 10.21
N THR A 36 -10.99 -12.14 9.34
CA THR A 36 -10.51 -12.86 8.15
C THR A 36 -11.35 -12.51 6.94
N ILE A 37 -10.78 -12.67 5.75
CA ILE A 37 -11.50 -12.36 4.50
C ILE A 37 -12.76 -13.21 4.35
N ARG A 38 -12.76 -14.48 4.76
CA ARG A 38 -13.93 -15.35 4.70
C ARG A 38 -15.13 -14.77 5.49
N SER A 39 -14.88 -14.03 6.56
CA SER A 39 -15.95 -13.45 7.38
C SER A 39 -16.82 -12.45 6.59
N SER A 40 -16.22 -11.72 5.64
CA SER A 40 -16.98 -10.82 4.76
C SER A 40 -17.88 -11.56 3.77
N LEU A 41 -17.61 -12.83 3.52
CA LEU A 41 -18.40 -13.72 2.64
C LEU A 41 -19.48 -14.50 3.41
N ALA A 42 -19.49 -14.41 4.72
CA ALA A 42 -20.44 -15.16 5.57
C ALA A 42 -21.93 -14.97 5.17
N PRO A 43 -22.41 -13.78 4.76
CA PRO A 43 -23.80 -13.61 4.33
C PRO A 43 -24.17 -14.40 3.08
N LEU A 44 -23.19 -14.70 2.21
CA LEU A 44 -23.40 -15.39 0.93
C LEU A 44 -23.32 -16.93 1.09
N PHE A 45 -22.37 -17.40 1.90
CA PHE A 45 -22.01 -18.82 1.96
C PHE A 45 -22.32 -19.48 3.32
N GLY A 46 -22.66 -18.69 4.36
CA GLY A 46 -23.05 -19.19 5.66
C GLY A 46 -22.02 -20.15 6.27
N GLU A 47 -22.52 -21.26 6.83
CA GLU A 47 -21.71 -22.28 7.50
C GLU A 47 -20.71 -23.01 6.60
N ARG A 48 -20.88 -22.95 5.26
CA ARG A 48 -19.94 -23.57 4.31
C ARG A 48 -18.53 -22.99 4.43
N LEU A 49 -18.41 -21.77 4.98
CA LEU A 49 -17.12 -21.15 5.23
C LEU A 49 -16.43 -21.63 6.51
N SER A 50 -17.09 -22.45 7.32
CA SER A 50 -16.45 -23.08 8.47
C SER A 50 -15.59 -24.29 8.11
N GLY A 51 -15.68 -24.76 6.87
CA GLY A 51 -14.96 -25.91 6.33
C GLY A 51 -13.82 -25.58 5.36
N PRO A 52 -13.43 -26.53 4.52
CA PRO A 52 -12.29 -26.39 3.58
C PRO A 52 -12.40 -25.18 2.65
N LEU A 53 -13.63 -24.81 2.25
CA LEU A 53 -13.85 -23.63 1.39
C LEU A 53 -13.38 -22.35 2.08
N GLY A 54 -13.71 -22.15 3.35
CA GLY A 54 -13.29 -20.98 4.09
C GLY A 54 -11.79 -20.94 4.31
N HIS A 55 -11.15 -22.08 4.56
CA HIS A 55 -9.70 -22.17 4.65
C HIS A 55 -9.03 -21.84 3.31
N ALA A 56 -9.57 -22.32 2.20
CA ALA A 56 -9.05 -21.97 0.87
C ALA A 56 -9.13 -20.45 0.63
N VAL A 57 -10.27 -19.82 0.95
CA VAL A 57 -10.43 -18.35 0.81
C VAL A 57 -9.36 -17.60 1.61
N ASP A 58 -9.15 -17.98 2.87
CA ASP A 58 -8.15 -17.31 3.71
C ASP A 58 -6.72 -17.54 3.20
N ILE A 59 -6.39 -18.75 2.73
CA ILE A 59 -5.07 -19.06 2.15
C ILE A 59 -4.83 -18.22 0.90
N PHE A 60 -5.79 -18.16 -0.03
CA PHE A 60 -5.64 -17.31 -1.22
C PHE A 60 -5.52 -15.84 -0.88
N ALA A 61 -6.26 -15.35 0.12
CA ALA A 61 -6.14 -13.98 0.58
C ALA A 61 -4.74 -13.67 1.15
N VAL A 62 -4.18 -14.58 1.94
CA VAL A 62 -2.81 -14.46 2.47
C VAL A 62 -1.78 -14.46 1.35
N ILE A 63 -1.88 -15.39 0.40
CA ILE A 63 -0.97 -15.47 -0.75
C ILE A 63 -1.04 -14.17 -1.57
N ALA A 64 -2.24 -13.69 -1.89
CA ALA A 64 -2.42 -12.45 -2.63
C ALA A 64 -1.82 -11.25 -1.90
N THR A 65 -2.00 -11.20 -0.57
CA THR A 65 -1.41 -10.13 0.27
C THR A 65 0.12 -10.18 0.25
N ILE A 66 0.72 -11.36 0.41
CA ILE A 66 2.18 -11.52 0.39
C ILE A 66 2.74 -11.08 -0.96
N LEU A 67 2.14 -11.52 -2.07
CA LEU A 67 2.59 -11.15 -3.42
C LEU A 67 2.44 -9.64 -3.67
N GLY A 68 1.32 -9.04 -3.25
CA GLY A 68 1.08 -7.60 -3.37
C GLY A 68 2.09 -6.77 -2.55
N VAL A 69 2.36 -7.18 -1.31
CA VAL A 69 3.35 -6.51 -0.45
C VAL A 69 4.76 -6.66 -1.02
N ALA A 70 5.13 -7.85 -1.52
CA ALA A 70 6.44 -8.07 -2.13
C ALA A 70 6.67 -7.18 -3.36
N GLN A 71 5.66 -7.02 -4.22
CA GLN A 71 5.72 -6.13 -5.37
C GLN A 71 5.88 -4.65 -4.96
N MET A 72 5.09 -4.20 -4.00
CA MET A 72 5.16 -2.82 -3.49
C MET A 72 6.50 -2.53 -2.82
N LEU A 73 7.03 -3.49 -2.07
CA LEU A 73 8.35 -3.37 -1.46
C LEU A 73 9.43 -3.23 -2.53
N GLY A 74 9.35 -3.98 -3.63
CA GLY A 74 10.28 -3.85 -4.75
C GLY A 74 10.32 -2.43 -5.31
N PHE A 75 9.15 -1.86 -5.65
CA PHE A 75 9.07 -0.48 -6.12
C PHE A 75 9.54 0.53 -5.07
N GLY A 76 9.18 0.34 -3.80
CA GLY A 76 9.61 1.21 -2.71
C GLY A 76 11.12 1.22 -2.52
N VAL A 77 11.77 0.07 -2.64
CA VAL A 77 13.23 -0.07 -2.57
C VAL A 77 13.93 0.67 -3.71
N GLU A 78 13.46 0.49 -4.95
CA GLU A 78 14.03 1.20 -6.10
C GLU A 78 13.88 2.71 -5.98
N GLN A 79 12.72 3.19 -5.53
CA GLN A 79 12.48 4.62 -5.30
C GLN A 79 13.36 5.16 -4.17
N PHE A 80 13.50 4.42 -3.08
CA PHE A 80 14.35 4.79 -1.95
C PHE A 80 15.81 4.93 -2.39
N VAL A 81 16.36 3.93 -3.06
CA VAL A 81 17.74 3.92 -3.56
C VAL A 81 17.97 5.10 -4.54
N SER A 82 17.06 5.26 -5.50
CA SER A 82 17.15 6.36 -6.49
C SER A 82 17.02 7.72 -5.82
N GLY A 83 16.18 7.85 -4.80
CA GLY A 83 16.01 9.08 -4.03
C GLY A 83 17.27 9.44 -3.26
N MET A 84 17.88 8.48 -2.56
CA MET A 84 19.13 8.67 -1.81
C MET A 84 20.29 9.12 -2.72
N ALA A 85 20.44 8.46 -3.87
CA ALA A 85 21.46 8.84 -4.83
C ALA A 85 21.25 10.26 -5.40
N ARG A 86 20.00 10.69 -5.63
CA ARG A 86 19.71 12.05 -6.12
C ARG A 86 20.05 13.16 -5.13
N ILE A 87 20.01 12.88 -3.84
CA ILE A 87 20.43 13.84 -2.80
C ILE A 87 21.91 13.73 -2.45
N GLY A 88 22.69 12.96 -3.26
CA GLY A 88 24.13 12.81 -3.09
C GLY A 88 24.55 11.84 -1.99
N ILE A 89 23.65 10.97 -1.54
CA ILE A 89 23.98 9.95 -0.54
C ILE A 89 24.21 8.61 -1.24
N GLY A 90 25.49 8.23 -1.31
CA GLY A 90 25.89 6.91 -1.74
C GLY A 90 25.86 6.64 -3.24
N ASP A 91 26.83 7.13 -3.97
CA ASP A 91 26.99 6.85 -5.41
C ASP A 91 27.09 5.35 -5.72
N TRP A 92 27.55 4.55 -4.77
CA TRP A 92 27.61 3.08 -4.84
C TRP A 92 26.22 2.42 -4.85
N LEU A 93 25.16 3.15 -4.48
CA LEU A 93 23.79 2.65 -4.52
C LEU A 93 23.28 2.45 -5.95
N LEU A 94 23.89 3.11 -6.93
CA LEU A 94 23.54 2.98 -8.34
C LEU A 94 24.58 2.14 -9.08
N ASN A 95 24.12 1.48 -10.13
CA ASN A 95 25.00 0.84 -11.11
C ASN A 95 25.35 1.83 -12.24
N GLU A 96 26.21 1.42 -13.16
CA GLU A 96 26.65 2.25 -14.31
C GLU A 96 25.49 2.73 -15.21
N ARG A 97 24.35 2.06 -15.14
CA ARG A 97 23.13 2.43 -15.90
C ARG A 97 22.24 3.43 -15.16
N GLY A 98 22.63 3.89 -13.97
CA GLY A 98 21.83 4.80 -13.14
C GLY A 98 20.61 4.16 -12.48
N THR A 99 20.53 2.84 -12.48
CA THR A 99 19.50 2.08 -11.74
C THR A 99 20.05 1.54 -10.44
N ALA A 100 19.19 1.12 -9.51
CA ALA A 100 19.61 0.59 -8.24
C ALA A 100 20.59 -0.58 -8.40
N SER A 101 21.73 -0.51 -7.70
CA SER A 101 22.71 -1.60 -7.66
C SER A 101 22.19 -2.77 -6.82
N GLY A 102 22.69 -4.00 -7.07
CA GLY A 102 22.32 -5.15 -6.25
C GLY A 102 22.63 -4.94 -4.78
N LEU A 103 23.75 -4.32 -4.44
CA LEU A 103 24.12 -3.99 -3.08
C LEU A 103 23.18 -2.90 -2.50
N GLY A 104 22.87 -1.88 -3.29
CA GLY A 104 21.92 -0.83 -2.91
C GLY A 104 20.55 -1.39 -2.56
N ILE A 105 20.05 -2.33 -3.37
CA ILE A 105 18.77 -3.02 -3.12
C ILE A 105 18.83 -3.81 -1.80
N ILE A 106 19.86 -4.61 -1.58
CA ILE A 106 20.00 -5.40 -0.36
C ILE A 106 20.04 -4.50 0.88
N VAL A 107 20.84 -3.44 0.87
CA VAL A 107 20.94 -2.50 1.99
C VAL A 107 19.62 -1.80 2.24
N ALA A 108 18.94 -1.35 1.20
CA ALA A 108 17.63 -0.72 1.33
C ALA A 108 16.56 -1.67 1.90
N ILE A 109 16.54 -2.93 1.44
CA ILE A 109 15.66 -3.97 2.01
C ILE A 109 15.95 -4.16 3.49
N MET A 110 17.21 -4.30 3.89
CA MET A 110 17.60 -4.49 5.28
C MET A 110 17.15 -3.32 6.16
N ILE A 111 17.29 -2.09 5.70
CA ILE A 111 16.85 -0.90 6.41
C ILE A 111 15.33 -0.87 6.55
N ILE A 112 14.60 -1.01 5.45
CA ILE A 112 13.14 -0.93 5.42
C ILE A 112 12.52 -2.07 6.22
N MET A 113 12.98 -3.30 5.99
CA MET A 113 12.48 -4.48 6.72
C MET A 113 12.86 -4.44 8.20
N GLY A 114 14.07 -3.97 8.52
CA GLY A 114 14.51 -3.77 9.91
C GLY A 114 13.63 -2.78 10.64
N ALA A 115 13.38 -1.60 10.05
CA ALA A 115 12.50 -0.59 10.61
C ALA A 115 11.05 -1.11 10.78
N SER A 116 10.53 -1.82 9.77
CA SER A 116 9.19 -2.42 9.82
C SER A 116 9.08 -3.48 10.90
N THR A 117 10.09 -4.33 11.03
CA THR A 117 10.15 -5.39 12.07
C THR A 117 10.21 -4.79 13.46
N LEU A 118 11.08 -3.80 13.69
CA LEU A 118 11.17 -3.09 14.98
C LEU A 118 9.86 -2.40 15.33
N SER A 119 9.21 -1.77 14.33
CA SER A 119 7.89 -1.18 14.50
C SER A 119 6.84 -2.21 14.90
N ALA A 120 6.83 -3.37 14.23
CA ALA A 120 5.91 -4.46 14.53
C ALA A 120 6.15 -5.06 15.93
N LEU A 121 7.41 -5.30 16.31
CA LEU A 121 7.77 -5.81 17.63
C LEU A 121 7.40 -4.86 18.76
N SER A 122 7.41 -3.55 18.55
CA SER A 122 6.99 -2.56 19.53
C SER A 122 5.47 -2.51 19.76
N GLY A 123 4.71 -3.20 18.92
CA GLY A 123 3.26 -3.39 19.02
C GLY A 123 2.43 -2.35 18.25
N VAL A 124 1.17 -2.74 17.99
CA VAL A 124 0.22 -1.96 17.20
C VAL A 124 -0.06 -0.58 17.80
N GLY A 125 -0.16 -0.50 19.13
CA GLY A 125 -0.48 0.75 19.83
C GLY A 125 0.68 1.77 19.90
N LYS A 126 1.91 1.36 19.62
CA LYS A 126 3.11 2.19 19.74
C LYS A 126 3.79 2.40 18.38
N GLY A 127 4.65 1.47 17.96
CA GLY A 127 5.48 1.66 16.77
C GLY A 127 4.69 1.71 15.48
N ILE A 128 3.77 0.79 15.26
CA ILE A 128 2.94 0.78 14.04
C ILE A 128 2.11 2.07 13.98
N LYS A 129 1.46 2.45 15.07
CA LYS A 129 0.67 3.69 15.14
C LYS A 129 1.53 4.93 14.90
N TRP A 130 2.71 5.01 15.52
CA TRP A 130 3.61 6.15 15.35
C TRP A 130 4.08 6.29 13.90
N LEU A 131 4.53 5.19 13.30
CA LEU A 131 5.01 5.17 11.91
C LEU A 131 3.88 5.51 10.92
N SER A 132 2.67 4.97 11.16
CA SER A 132 1.48 5.30 10.37
C SER A 132 1.12 6.79 10.46
N ASN A 133 1.12 7.36 11.67
CA ASN A 133 0.83 8.78 11.87
C ASN A 133 1.89 9.67 11.19
N LEU A 134 3.17 9.31 11.31
CA LEU A 134 4.26 10.01 10.62
C LEU A 134 4.04 10.00 9.10
N ASN A 135 3.71 8.83 8.53
CA ASN A 135 3.40 8.70 7.11
C ASN A 135 2.22 9.60 6.70
N MET A 136 1.14 9.61 7.49
CA MET A 136 -0.03 10.46 7.23
C MET A 136 0.32 11.95 7.26
N VAL A 137 1.11 12.40 8.21
CA VAL A 137 1.57 13.80 8.32
C VAL A 137 2.41 14.17 7.10
N LEU A 138 3.40 13.34 6.74
CA LEU A 138 4.25 13.59 5.57
C LEU A 138 3.45 13.58 4.27
N SER A 139 2.55 12.64 4.10
CA SER A 139 1.69 12.55 2.91
C SER A 139 0.76 13.76 2.79
N THR A 140 0.17 14.21 3.89
CA THR A 140 -0.67 15.38 3.92
C THR A 140 0.14 16.65 3.61
N PHE A 141 1.33 16.77 4.20
CA PHE A 141 2.24 17.88 3.90
C PHE A 141 2.60 17.94 2.42
N LEU A 142 3.00 16.81 1.82
CA LEU A 142 3.33 16.74 0.40
C LEU A 142 2.10 17.07 -0.48
N LEU A 143 0.92 16.55 -0.13
CA LEU A 143 -0.31 16.87 -0.84
C LEU A 143 -0.60 18.38 -0.80
N CYS A 144 -0.56 18.99 0.36
CA CYS A 144 -0.75 20.44 0.49
C CYS A 144 0.31 21.23 -0.28
N PHE A 145 1.57 20.81 -0.20
CA PHE A 145 2.65 21.42 -0.96
C PHE A 145 2.39 21.40 -2.47
N PHE A 146 2.02 20.24 -3.02
CA PHE A 146 1.71 20.12 -4.44
C PHE A 146 0.44 20.87 -4.84
N LEU A 147 -0.56 20.95 -3.97
CA LEU A 147 -1.76 21.74 -4.23
C LEU A 147 -1.48 23.26 -4.25
N LEU A 148 -0.57 23.74 -3.42
CA LEU A 148 -0.25 25.16 -3.31
C LEU A 148 0.77 25.61 -4.37
N PHE A 149 1.78 24.80 -4.65
CA PHE A 149 2.92 25.16 -5.49
C PHE A 149 2.96 24.42 -6.83
N GLY A 150 2.11 23.39 -7.02
CA GLY A 150 2.03 22.62 -8.25
C GLY A 150 0.98 23.12 -9.23
N SER A 151 0.89 22.44 -10.37
CA SER A 151 -0.14 22.69 -11.39
C SER A 151 -1.48 22.05 -10.99
N THR A 152 -2.11 22.57 -9.96
CA THR A 152 -3.33 22.01 -9.34
C THR A 152 -4.47 21.85 -10.34
N TRP A 153 -4.69 22.86 -11.19
CA TRP A 153 -5.74 22.81 -12.22
C TRP A 153 -5.53 21.66 -13.22
N PHE A 154 -4.30 21.46 -13.66
CA PHE A 154 -3.95 20.33 -14.52
C PHE A 154 -4.21 18.99 -13.81
N GLY A 155 -3.79 18.85 -12.56
CA GLY A 155 -4.01 17.64 -11.76
C GLY A 155 -5.51 17.32 -11.61
N LEU A 156 -6.34 18.31 -11.25
CA LEU A 156 -7.78 18.13 -11.10
C LEU A 156 -8.46 17.74 -12.42
N HIS A 157 -8.05 18.35 -13.54
CA HIS A 157 -8.56 18.03 -14.85
C HIS A 157 -8.22 16.59 -15.27
N GLU A 158 -6.99 16.13 -15.02
CA GLU A 158 -6.57 14.76 -15.34
C GLU A 158 -7.27 13.72 -14.45
N ILE A 159 -7.54 14.03 -13.17
CA ILE A 159 -8.34 13.18 -12.28
C ILE A 159 -9.76 13.05 -12.87
N GLY A 160 -10.38 14.17 -13.27
CA GLY A 160 -11.70 14.15 -13.90
C GLY A 160 -11.73 13.30 -15.18
N ARG A 161 -10.74 13.47 -16.05
CA ARG A 161 -10.61 12.66 -17.29
C ARG A 161 -10.44 11.18 -17.03
N ALA A 162 -9.71 10.81 -15.99
CA ALA A 162 -9.51 9.42 -15.62
C ALA A 162 -10.82 8.72 -15.22
N HIS A 163 -11.75 9.45 -14.60
CA HIS A 163 -13.04 8.89 -14.15
C HIS A 163 -14.14 8.94 -15.21
N VAL A 164 -14.09 9.88 -16.15
CA VAL A 164 -15.13 10.05 -17.18
C VAL A 164 -14.86 9.20 -18.44
N LEU A 165 -13.59 8.95 -18.76
CA LEU A 165 -13.20 8.27 -20.00
C LEU A 165 -12.89 6.76 -19.83
N THR A 166 -13.17 6.20 -18.69
CA THR A 166 -13.16 4.74 -18.48
C THR A 166 -14.56 4.22 -18.69
N PRO A 167 -14.78 3.36 -19.70
CA PRO A 167 -16.07 2.70 -19.88
C PRO A 167 -16.32 1.72 -18.73
#